data_34c4f665727b179977de5bb54431b2cc
#
_entry.id   34c4f665727b179977de5bb54431b2cc
#
_cell.length_a   1.000
_cell.length_b   1.000
_cell.length_c   1.000
_cell.angle_alpha   90.00
_cell.angle_beta   90.00
_cell.angle_gamma   90.00
#
_symmetry.space_group_name_H-M   'P 1'
#
loop_
_entity.id
_entity.type
_entity.pdbx_description
1 polymer ?
#
loop_
_entity_poly.entity_id
_entity_poly.type
_entity_poly.pdbx_seq_one_letter_code
_entity_poly.pdbx_strand_id
1 'polypeptide(L)'
;MPGTLLLDSEGLSKLYRKDRTVVALVQAAAEEGVRVATSAMTTLEADYERIHPARIKWILSRVDVHDVTKEITDRAAVLLRTHHLHGHKYAIDAALAAIARDAPQPVTVLTSDPDDLTLLCGPSVEVVKV
;
A
#
# COMPACT_ATOMS: atom_id res chain seq x y z
N MET A 1 -0.23 0.31 20.56
CA MET A 1 -0.25 1.35 19.51
C MET A 1 -0.92 0.78 18.28
N PRO A 2 -1.87 1.49 17.69
CA PRO A 2 -2.59 0.93 16.56
C PRO A 2 -1.73 0.61 15.33
N GLY A 3 -0.98 1.58 14.84
CA GLY A 3 -0.16 1.36 13.67
C GLY A 3 -0.89 1.54 12.34
N THR A 4 -0.30 1.00 11.26
CA THR A 4 -0.79 1.21 9.90
C THR A 4 -0.72 -0.09 9.11
N LEU A 5 -1.78 -0.39 8.35
CA LEU A 5 -1.83 -1.47 7.38
C LEU A 5 -1.91 -0.83 5.99
N LEU A 6 -0.86 -0.98 5.19
CA LEU A 6 -0.80 -0.45 3.84
C LEU A 6 -1.10 -1.53 2.81
N LEU A 7 -1.83 -1.16 1.78
CA LEU A 7 -2.14 -2.05 0.66
C LEU A 7 -1.41 -1.56 -0.58
N ASP A 8 -0.66 -2.46 -1.24
CA ASP A 8 -0.18 -2.18 -2.59
C ASP A 8 -1.29 -2.43 -3.61
N SER A 9 -1.01 -2.31 -4.90
CA SER A 9 -2.04 -2.48 -5.92
C SER A 9 -2.66 -3.87 -5.91
N GLU A 10 -1.89 -4.91 -5.66
CA GLU A 10 -2.41 -6.28 -5.58
C GLU A 10 -3.24 -6.48 -4.30
N GLY A 11 -2.76 -5.98 -3.16
CA GLY A 11 -3.52 -6.03 -1.92
C GLY A 11 -4.85 -5.30 -2.05
N LEU A 12 -4.82 -4.10 -2.64
CA LEU A 12 -6.02 -3.30 -2.87
C LEU A 12 -6.98 -3.97 -3.86
N SER A 13 -6.45 -4.50 -4.96
CA SER A 13 -7.23 -5.24 -5.95
C SER A 13 -7.93 -6.45 -5.32
N LYS A 14 -7.21 -7.19 -4.47
CA LYS A 14 -7.81 -8.31 -3.74
C LYS A 14 -8.91 -7.88 -2.79
N LEU A 15 -8.76 -6.73 -2.15
CA LEU A 15 -9.83 -6.16 -1.32
C LEU A 15 -11.06 -5.85 -2.16
N TYR A 16 -10.89 -5.26 -3.35
CA TYR A 16 -11.99 -4.99 -4.28
C TYR A 16 -12.73 -6.28 -4.68
N ARG A 17 -11.97 -7.37 -4.87
CA ARG A 17 -12.52 -8.67 -5.31
C ARG A 17 -13.01 -9.56 -4.17
N LYS A 18 -13.02 -9.06 -2.94
CA LYS A 18 -13.45 -9.82 -1.75
C LYS A 18 -12.60 -11.05 -1.46
N ASP A 19 -11.31 -10.97 -1.70
CA ASP A 19 -10.39 -12.04 -1.29
C ASP A 19 -10.51 -12.26 0.21
N ARG A 20 -10.73 -13.50 0.63
CA ARG A 20 -11.02 -13.81 2.03
C ARG A 20 -9.90 -13.41 2.98
N THR A 21 -8.66 -13.68 2.59
CA THR A 21 -7.50 -13.38 3.43
C THR A 21 -7.35 -11.88 3.62
N VAL A 22 -7.40 -11.11 2.52
CA VAL A 22 -7.25 -9.66 2.59
C VAL A 22 -8.40 -9.02 3.34
N VAL A 23 -9.65 -9.44 3.08
CA VAL A 23 -10.82 -8.92 3.80
C VAL A 23 -10.68 -9.18 5.30
N ALA A 24 -10.26 -10.37 5.70
CA ALA A 24 -10.09 -10.72 7.11
C ALA A 24 -9.01 -9.86 7.77
N LEU A 25 -7.89 -9.64 7.11
CA LEU A 25 -6.79 -8.82 7.63
C LEU A 25 -7.22 -7.35 7.78
N VAL A 26 -7.93 -6.83 6.80
CA VAL A 26 -8.44 -5.44 6.85
C VAL A 26 -9.48 -5.28 7.96
N GLN A 27 -10.38 -6.24 8.11
CA GLN A 27 -11.37 -6.19 9.19
C GLN A 27 -10.71 -6.27 10.56
N ALA A 28 -9.75 -7.16 10.74
CA ALA A 28 -9.02 -7.28 12.00
C ALA A 28 -8.27 -5.98 12.33
N ALA A 29 -7.65 -5.37 11.34
CA ALA A 29 -6.97 -4.08 11.51
C ALA A 29 -7.95 -3.01 11.98
N ALA A 30 -9.10 -2.90 11.31
CA ALA A 30 -10.13 -1.91 11.66
C ALA A 30 -10.64 -2.10 13.09
N GLU A 31 -10.87 -3.35 13.51
CA GLU A 31 -11.32 -3.67 14.86
C GLU A 31 -10.31 -3.27 15.94
N GLU A 32 -9.03 -3.33 15.63
CA GLU A 32 -7.94 -2.96 16.53
C GLU A 32 -7.56 -1.49 16.46
N GLY A 33 -8.27 -0.70 15.66
CA GLY A 33 -7.97 0.71 15.47
C GLY A 33 -6.74 0.98 14.60
N VAL A 34 -6.27 -0.03 13.86
CA VAL A 34 -5.16 0.12 12.92
C VAL A 34 -5.66 0.85 11.68
N ARG A 35 -4.91 1.87 11.25
CA ARG A 35 -5.26 2.64 10.06
C ARG A 35 -4.98 1.83 8.81
N VAL A 36 -6.00 1.65 7.98
CA VAL A 36 -5.85 1.00 6.66
C VAL A 36 -5.61 2.11 5.64
N ALA A 37 -4.51 2.01 4.88
CA ALA A 37 -4.07 3.08 4.00
C ALA A 37 -3.49 2.55 2.69
N THR A 38 -3.37 3.45 1.72
CA THR A 38 -2.72 3.20 0.43
C THR A 38 -2.30 4.55 -0.16
N SER A 39 -1.69 4.56 -1.34
CA SER A 39 -1.37 5.81 -2.04
C SER A 39 -2.38 6.09 -3.16
N ALA A 40 -2.49 7.37 -3.53
CA ALA A 40 -3.34 7.77 -4.65
C ALA A 40 -2.91 7.09 -5.96
N MET A 41 -1.62 6.92 -6.18
CA MET A 41 -1.12 6.21 -7.36
C MET A 41 -1.44 4.73 -7.34
N THR A 42 -1.46 4.13 -6.15
CA THR A 42 -1.87 2.73 -5.99
C THR A 42 -3.34 2.55 -6.37
N THR A 43 -4.21 3.50 -6.02
CA THR A 43 -5.63 3.42 -6.40
C THR A 43 -5.81 3.45 -7.92
N LEU A 44 -4.97 4.23 -8.61
CA LEU A 44 -4.99 4.28 -10.06
C LEU A 44 -4.54 2.96 -10.68
N GLU A 45 -3.46 2.37 -10.17
CA GLU A 45 -2.94 1.10 -10.65
C GLU A 45 -3.88 -0.06 -10.37
N ALA A 46 -4.57 -0.04 -9.24
CA ALA A 46 -5.49 -1.11 -8.84
C ALA A 46 -6.89 -0.99 -9.45
N ASP A 47 -7.18 0.13 -10.11
CA ASP A 47 -8.50 0.33 -10.73
C ASP A 47 -8.78 -0.79 -11.73
N TYR A 48 -9.99 -1.35 -11.67
CA TYR A 48 -10.31 -2.55 -12.43
C TYR A 48 -11.73 -2.46 -13.00
N GLU A 49 -11.81 -2.54 -14.32
CA GLU A 49 -13.07 -2.32 -15.05
C GLU A 49 -14.19 -3.31 -14.70
N ARG A 50 -13.84 -4.51 -14.21
CA ARG A 50 -14.83 -5.52 -13.84
C ARG A 50 -15.42 -5.31 -12.44
N ILE A 51 -14.89 -4.36 -11.68
CA ILE A 51 -15.44 -4.00 -10.38
C ILE A 51 -16.27 -2.74 -10.56
N HIS A 52 -17.51 -2.76 -10.08
CA HIS A 52 -18.40 -1.61 -10.22
C HIS A 52 -17.77 -0.38 -9.52
N PRO A 53 -17.73 0.77 -10.21
CA PRO A 53 -17.13 1.98 -9.62
C PRO A 53 -17.68 2.39 -8.26
N ALA A 54 -18.97 2.19 -8.03
CA ALA A 54 -19.59 2.50 -6.74
C ALA A 54 -19.00 1.66 -5.60
N ARG A 55 -18.65 0.40 -5.89
CA ARG A 55 -18.02 -0.47 -4.91
C ARG A 55 -16.59 -0.03 -4.59
N ILE A 56 -15.81 0.31 -5.60
CA ILE A 56 -14.46 0.84 -5.41
C ILE A 56 -14.53 2.09 -4.55
N LYS A 57 -15.41 3.01 -4.87
CA LYS A 57 -15.61 4.25 -4.12
C LYS A 57 -16.00 3.98 -2.67
N TRP A 58 -16.89 3.01 -2.44
CA TRP A 58 -17.30 2.65 -1.08
C TRP A 58 -16.11 2.11 -0.28
N ILE A 59 -15.34 1.20 -0.88
CA ILE A 59 -14.16 0.63 -0.21
C ILE A 59 -13.15 1.73 0.10
N LEU A 60 -12.83 2.59 -0.87
CA LEU A 60 -11.87 3.68 -0.68
C LEU A 60 -12.33 4.72 0.32
N SER A 61 -13.63 4.86 0.57
CA SER A 61 -14.13 5.74 1.62
C SER A 61 -13.71 5.29 3.03
N ARG A 62 -13.29 4.04 3.17
CA ARG A 62 -12.84 3.45 4.44
C ARG A 62 -11.33 3.26 4.50
N VAL A 63 -10.63 3.71 3.48
CA VAL A 63 -9.18 3.60 3.37
C VAL A 63 -8.62 5.03 3.35
N ASP A 64 -7.54 5.23 4.11
CA ASP A 64 -6.81 6.49 4.08
C ASP A 64 -5.94 6.53 2.83
N VAL A 65 -6.35 7.29 1.83
CA VAL A 65 -5.63 7.40 0.56
C VAL A 65 -4.67 8.59 0.65
N HIS A 66 -3.38 8.31 0.72
CA HIS A 66 -2.34 9.34 0.80
C HIS A 66 -2.05 9.96 -0.55
N ASP A 67 -2.00 11.27 -0.59
CA ASP A 67 -1.53 12.00 -1.77
C ASP A 67 -0.05 11.68 -2.01
N VAL A 68 0.33 11.57 -3.27
CA VAL A 68 1.73 11.41 -3.66
C VAL A 68 2.29 12.81 -3.93
N THR A 69 2.82 13.42 -2.89
CA THR A 69 3.36 14.78 -2.94
C THR A 69 4.74 14.80 -3.57
N LYS A 70 5.24 16.00 -3.90
CA LYS A 70 6.62 16.16 -4.36
C LYS A 70 7.63 15.61 -3.33
N GLU A 71 7.38 15.83 -2.05
CA GLU A 71 8.24 15.31 -0.98
C GLU A 71 8.29 13.78 -0.99
N ILE A 72 7.15 13.12 -1.16
CA ILE A 72 7.10 11.66 -1.27
C ILE A 72 7.84 11.18 -2.52
N THR A 73 7.67 11.85 -3.66
CA THR A 73 8.38 11.47 -4.88
C THR A 73 9.88 11.65 -4.76
N ASP A 74 10.33 12.71 -4.08
CA ASP A 74 11.76 12.91 -3.82
C ASP A 74 12.35 11.77 -2.98
N ARG A 75 11.66 11.35 -1.92
CA ARG A 75 12.07 10.22 -1.09
C ARG A 75 12.04 8.91 -1.86
N ALA A 76 11.01 8.70 -2.67
CA ALA A 76 10.90 7.50 -3.52
C ALA A 76 12.07 7.42 -4.51
N ALA A 77 12.47 8.54 -5.09
CA ALA A 77 13.62 8.58 -6.00
C ALA A 77 14.92 8.17 -5.30
N VAL A 78 15.11 8.60 -4.06
CA VAL A 78 16.27 8.19 -3.25
C VAL A 78 16.26 6.68 -3.02
N LEU A 79 15.11 6.11 -2.69
CA LEU A 79 14.97 4.66 -2.48
C LEU A 79 15.31 3.88 -3.75
N LEU A 80 14.80 4.33 -4.90
CA LEU A 80 15.08 3.68 -6.18
C LEU A 80 16.57 3.69 -6.50
N ARG A 81 17.22 4.83 -6.31
CA ARG A 81 18.69 4.93 -6.56
C ARG A 81 19.48 4.04 -5.61
N THR A 82 19.13 4.05 -4.33
CA THR A 82 19.82 3.26 -3.32
C THR A 82 19.81 1.77 -3.65
N HIS A 83 18.70 1.28 -4.18
CA HIS A 83 18.52 -0.14 -4.48
C HIS A 83 18.70 -0.47 -5.97
N HIS A 84 19.13 0.50 -6.78
CA HIS A 84 19.37 0.32 -8.22
C HIS A 84 18.15 -0.21 -8.97
N LEU A 85 16.97 0.31 -8.63
CA LEU A 85 15.70 -0.06 -9.26
C LEU A 85 15.25 1.03 -10.23
N HIS A 86 14.65 0.61 -11.35
CA HIS A 86 14.17 1.54 -12.37
C HIS A 86 12.83 2.17 -11.97
N GLY A 87 12.75 3.50 -12.04
CA GLY A 87 11.51 4.22 -11.77
C GLY A 87 10.37 3.80 -12.68
N HIS A 88 10.65 3.47 -13.94
CA HIS A 88 9.62 3.01 -14.89
C HIS A 88 8.82 1.82 -14.35
N LYS A 89 9.50 0.87 -13.69
CA LYS A 89 8.83 -0.34 -13.17
C LYS A 89 8.37 -0.18 -11.72
N TYR A 90 9.13 0.54 -10.90
CA TYR A 90 8.97 0.52 -9.45
C TYR A 90 8.51 1.84 -8.84
N ALA A 91 8.10 2.82 -9.66
CA ALA A 91 7.73 4.15 -9.15
C ALA A 91 6.61 4.09 -8.11
N ILE A 92 5.57 3.30 -8.37
CA ILE A 92 4.40 3.23 -7.49
C ILE A 92 4.76 2.51 -6.19
N ASP A 93 5.53 1.42 -6.26
CA ASP A 93 6.02 0.71 -5.08
C ASP A 93 6.96 1.58 -4.26
N ALA A 94 7.81 2.36 -4.90
CA ALA A 94 8.73 3.26 -4.19
C ALA A 94 7.96 4.39 -3.48
N ALA A 95 6.92 4.93 -4.10
CA ALA A 95 6.07 5.93 -3.46
C ALA A 95 5.35 5.34 -2.23
N LEU A 96 4.82 4.12 -2.37
CA LEU A 96 4.18 3.43 -1.25
C LEU A 96 5.18 3.15 -0.12
N ALA A 97 6.40 2.72 -0.46
CA ALA A 97 7.45 2.48 0.52
C ALA A 97 7.85 3.76 1.26
N ALA A 98 7.93 4.90 0.56
CA ALA A 98 8.20 6.18 1.19
C ALA A 98 7.11 6.54 2.20
N ILE A 99 5.85 6.30 1.87
CA ILE A 99 4.73 6.48 2.80
C ILE A 99 4.87 5.53 4.00
N ALA A 100 5.19 4.26 3.73
CA ALA A 100 5.32 3.25 4.78
C ALA A 100 6.38 3.61 5.82
N ARG A 101 7.51 4.15 5.37
CA ARG A 101 8.63 4.53 6.25
C ARG A 101 8.27 5.62 7.25
N ASP A 102 7.31 6.49 6.89
CA ASP A 102 6.88 7.59 7.75
C ASP A 102 5.55 7.33 8.47
N ALA A 103 4.89 6.22 8.16
CA ALA A 103 3.58 5.93 8.74
C ALA A 103 3.70 5.59 10.23
N PRO A 104 2.61 5.77 11.00
CA PRO A 104 2.59 5.36 12.41
C PRO A 104 2.90 3.86 12.57
N GLN A 105 3.91 3.58 13.40
CA GLN A 105 4.37 2.23 13.69
C GLN A 105 3.42 1.49 14.64
N PRO A 106 3.33 0.17 14.56
CA PRO A 106 3.98 -0.72 13.57
C PRO A 106 3.31 -0.65 12.21
N VAL A 107 4.08 -0.83 11.15
CA VAL A 107 3.59 -0.76 9.77
C VAL A 107 3.69 -2.12 9.11
N THR A 108 2.59 -2.56 8.52
CA THR A 108 2.52 -3.79 7.71
C THR A 108 2.05 -3.43 6.31
N VAL A 109 2.70 -3.98 5.29
CA VAL A 109 2.31 -3.82 3.88
C VAL A 109 1.83 -5.17 3.35
N LEU A 110 0.65 -5.20 2.75
CA LEU A 110 0.10 -6.39 2.09
C LEU A 110 0.40 -6.33 0.59
N THR A 111 1.01 -7.37 0.06
CA THR A 111 1.43 -7.46 -1.34
C THR A 111 1.41 -8.90 -1.82
N SER A 112 1.30 -9.12 -3.13
CA SER A 112 1.49 -10.45 -3.72
C SER A 112 2.94 -10.72 -4.11
N ASP A 113 3.77 -9.68 -4.20
CA ASP A 113 5.19 -9.78 -4.54
C ASP A 113 6.02 -9.01 -3.50
N PRO A 114 6.46 -9.69 -2.43
CA PRO A 114 7.10 -9.01 -1.32
C PRO A 114 8.56 -8.62 -1.54
N ASP A 115 9.25 -9.18 -2.54
CA ASP A 115 10.70 -9.04 -2.65
C ASP A 115 11.16 -7.58 -2.78
N ASP A 116 10.65 -6.86 -3.77
CA ASP A 116 11.05 -5.47 -4.02
C ASP A 116 10.55 -4.53 -2.93
N LEU A 117 9.34 -4.75 -2.43
CA LEU A 117 8.79 -3.94 -1.34
C LEU A 117 9.57 -4.13 -0.04
N THR A 118 10.05 -5.34 0.23
CA THR A 118 10.90 -5.59 1.41
C THR A 118 12.17 -4.75 1.34
N LEU A 119 12.82 -4.69 0.17
CA LEU A 119 13.98 -3.85 -0.04
C LEU A 119 13.66 -2.36 0.16
N LEU A 120 12.61 -1.89 -0.51
CA LEU A 120 12.26 -0.48 -0.51
C LEU A 120 11.79 0.01 0.86
N CYS A 121 11.00 -0.78 1.56
CA CYS A 121 10.46 -0.42 2.87
C CYS A 121 11.48 -0.47 4.00
N GLY A 122 12.47 -1.35 3.88
CA GLY A 122 13.47 -1.52 4.93
C GLY A 122 12.98 -2.35 6.12
N PRO A 123 13.84 -2.56 7.13
CA PRO A 123 13.58 -3.53 8.19
C PRO A 123 12.53 -3.11 9.20
N SER A 124 12.14 -1.84 9.26
CA SER A 124 11.15 -1.37 10.23
C SER A 124 9.70 -1.59 9.77
N VAL A 125 9.51 -2.11 8.56
CA VAL A 125 8.20 -2.36 7.98
C VAL A 125 8.06 -3.86 7.72
N GLU A 126 6.96 -4.45 8.20
CA GLU A 126 6.64 -5.84 7.90
C GLU A 126 5.96 -5.94 6.55
N VAL A 127 6.48 -6.75 5.64
CA VAL A 127 5.89 -6.98 4.33
C VAL A 127 5.32 -8.39 4.31
N VAL A 128 4.03 -8.50 4.10
CA VAL A 128 3.28 -9.76 4.19
C VAL A 128 2.73 -10.13 2.81
N LYS A 129 3.02 -11.33 2.37
CA LYS A 129 2.49 -11.85 1.11
C LYS A 129 1.03 -12.29 1.29
N VAL A 130 0.20 -11.85 0.39
CA VAL A 130 -1.22 -12.23 0.36
C VAL A 130 -1.65 -12.83 -0.97
#